data_ab8bd044cb9c6dc900bc76497e22abea
#
_entry.id   ab8bd044cb9c6dc900bc76497e22abea
#
_cell.length_a   1.000
_cell.length_b   1.000
_cell.length_c   1.000
_cell.angle_alpha   90.00
_cell.angle_beta   90.00
_cell.angle_gamma   90.00
#
_symmetry.space_group_name_H-M   'P 1'
#
loop_
_entity.id
_entity.type
_entity.pdbx_description
1 polymer ?
#
loop_
_entity_poly.entity_id
_entity_poly.type
_entity_poly.pdbx_seq_one_letter_code
_entity_poly.pdbx_strand_id
1 'polypeptide(L)'
;MLFRSNDLIFVGSPAENLTLLDIPGTQEFVFQRVTSGPRAGDLGVVNIHPQPGEPGIFLGSIPSQPTSEDYAVIALVPGIDPARSVLILAGTTTFGTQAAAEYVCRQDSLAELLRRLGVSKAADLKPFEALLHVKVAHGVPVITDLVAVRKRGN
;
A
#
# COMPACT_ATOMS: atom_id res chain seq x y z
N MET A 1 7.22 3.33 -25.47
CA MET A 1 6.62 3.41 -24.13
C MET A 1 7.50 2.68 -23.13
N LEU A 2 8.17 3.44 -22.30
CA LEU A 2 9.17 2.94 -21.33
C LEU A 2 8.59 2.01 -20.25
N PHE A 3 7.28 2.12 -19.94
CA PHE A 3 6.65 1.36 -18.85
C PHE A 3 6.43 -0.13 -19.14
N ARG A 4 6.50 -0.56 -20.41
CA ARG A 4 6.19 -1.95 -20.78
C ARG A 4 7.38 -2.90 -20.66
N SER A 5 8.61 -2.38 -20.65
CA SER A 5 9.82 -3.19 -20.75
C SER A 5 10.76 -3.12 -19.56
N ASN A 6 10.35 -2.44 -18.49
CA ASN A 6 11.19 -2.23 -17.30
C ASN A 6 10.46 -2.65 -16.01
N ASP A 7 11.23 -3.00 -15.00
CA ASP A 7 10.75 -3.03 -13.63
C ASP A 7 10.57 -1.59 -13.15
N LEU A 8 9.52 -1.33 -12.38
CA LEU A 8 9.13 0.01 -11.98
C LEU A 8 8.90 0.12 -10.48
N ILE A 9 9.16 1.29 -9.93
CA ILE A 9 8.77 1.66 -8.57
C ILE A 9 7.86 2.87 -8.67
N PHE A 10 6.64 2.74 -8.14
CA PHE A 10 5.69 3.84 -8.03
C PHE A 10 5.58 4.30 -6.59
N VAL A 11 5.80 5.58 -6.37
CA VAL A 11 5.67 6.22 -5.07
C VAL A 11 4.62 7.33 -5.18
N GLY A 12 3.54 7.23 -4.42
CA GLY A 12 2.49 8.24 -4.41
C GLY A 12 1.08 7.66 -4.29
N SER A 13 0.12 8.54 -4.02
CA SER A 13 -1.28 8.15 -3.97
C SER A 13 -1.85 7.93 -5.38
N PRO A 14 -2.65 6.87 -5.60
CA PRO A 14 -3.35 6.68 -6.86
C PRO A 14 -4.32 7.83 -7.21
N ALA A 15 -4.78 8.56 -6.20
CA ALA A 15 -5.64 9.72 -6.41
C ALA A 15 -4.92 10.89 -7.11
N GLU A 16 -3.59 10.94 -7.00
CA GLU A 16 -2.77 12.03 -7.54
C GLU A 16 -1.90 11.58 -8.72
N ASN A 17 -1.68 10.28 -8.85
CA ASN A 17 -0.85 9.72 -9.90
C ASN A 17 -1.69 8.88 -10.88
N LEU A 18 -2.22 9.55 -11.91
CA LEU A 18 -3.03 8.92 -12.94
C LEU A 18 -2.30 7.82 -13.72
N THR A 19 -0.98 7.82 -13.71
CA THR A 19 -0.17 6.77 -14.37
C THR A 19 -0.41 5.40 -13.74
N LEU A 20 -0.82 5.34 -12.47
CA LEU A 20 -1.20 4.09 -11.81
C LEU A 20 -2.45 3.45 -12.40
N LEU A 21 -3.27 4.19 -13.15
CA LEU A 21 -4.42 3.64 -13.85
C LEU A 21 -4.02 2.77 -15.07
N ASP A 22 -2.81 2.98 -15.58
CA ASP A 22 -2.29 2.25 -16.75
C ASP A 22 -1.50 0.99 -16.37
N ILE A 23 -1.35 0.72 -15.07
CA ILE A 23 -0.62 -0.45 -14.56
C ILE A 23 -1.60 -1.41 -13.89
N PRO A 24 -1.32 -2.73 -13.91
CA PRO A 24 -2.08 -3.67 -13.11
C PRO A 24 -2.08 -3.25 -11.65
N GLY A 25 -3.25 -2.86 -11.15
CA GLY A 25 -3.42 -2.35 -9.81
C GLY A 25 -3.39 -3.46 -8.76
N THR A 26 -3.58 -3.05 -7.51
CA THR A 26 -3.80 -3.96 -6.39
C THR A 26 -5.15 -4.68 -6.52
N GLN A 27 -5.26 -5.88 -5.95
CA GLN A 27 -6.45 -6.73 -5.99
C GLN A 27 -7.01 -7.03 -4.60
N GLU A 28 -6.18 -6.97 -3.57
CA GLU A 28 -6.54 -7.28 -2.18
C GLU A 28 -6.80 -6.02 -1.37
N PHE A 29 -5.92 -5.03 -1.50
CA PHE A 29 -6.02 -3.73 -0.83
C PHE A 29 -6.11 -2.63 -1.87
N VAL A 30 -7.32 -2.14 -2.10
CA VAL A 30 -7.64 -1.25 -3.23
C VAL A 30 -7.99 0.14 -2.72
N PHE A 31 -7.33 1.15 -3.24
CA PHE A 31 -7.68 2.54 -2.95
C PHE A 31 -9.02 2.88 -3.59
N GLN A 32 -9.95 3.38 -2.78
CA GLN A 32 -11.28 3.76 -3.24
C GLN A 32 -11.83 4.90 -2.39
N ARG A 33 -12.56 5.81 -3.03
CA ARG A 33 -13.32 6.83 -2.30
C ARG A 33 -14.58 6.23 -1.72
N VAL A 34 -14.85 6.59 -0.47
CA VAL A 34 -16.11 6.22 0.20
C VAL A 34 -17.27 6.88 -0.52
N THR A 35 -18.30 6.12 -0.86
CA THR A 35 -19.43 6.58 -1.69
C THR A 35 -20.62 7.07 -0.87
N SER A 36 -20.70 6.73 0.43
CA SER A 36 -21.86 7.07 1.28
C SER A 36 -21.46 7.18 2.75
N GLY A 37 -22.34 7.76 3.55
CA GLY A 37 -22.15 7.93 4.99
C GLY A 37 -21.32 9.17 5.38
N PRO A 38 -20.96 9.30 6.66
CA PRO A 38 -20.29 10.49 7.18
C PRO A 38 -18.88 10.73 6.64
N ARG A 39 -18.27 9.69 6.06
CA ARG A 39 -16.94 9.73 5.46
C ARG A 39 -16.97 9.75 3.94
N ALA A 40 -18.14 10.01 3.32
CA ALA A 40 -18.30 10.07 1.86
C ALA A 40 -17.31 11.07 1.22
N GLY A 41 -16.61 10.64 0.18
CA GLY A 41 -15.57 11.40 -0.49
C GLY A 41 -14.15 11.15 0.05
N ASP A 42 -13.99 10.58 1.24
CA ASP A 42 -12.68 10.24 1.78
C ASP A 42 -12.05 9.09 1.00
N LEU A 43 -10.74 9.17 0.82
CA LEU A 43 -9.97 8.08 0.24
C LEU A 43 -9.66 7.05 1.34
N GLY A 44 -10.00 5.78 1.08
CA GLY A 44 -9.70 4.66 1.97
C GLY A 44 -9.02 3.52 1.23
N VAL A 45 -8.66 2.50 1.98
CA VAL A 45 -8.18 1.23 1.45
C VAL A 45 -9.25 0.16 1.69
N VAL A 46 -9.86 -0.30 0.61
CA VAL A 46 -10.84 -1.37 0.66
C VAL A 46 -10.13 -2.71 0.76
N ASN A 47 -10.53 -3.53 1.72
CA ASN A 47 -10.10 -4.90 1.88
C ASN A 47 -11.06 -5.80 1.09
N ILE A 48 -10.63 -6.29 -0.04
CA ILE A 48 -11.51 -7.03 -0.97
C ILE A 48 -11.88 -8.41 -0.40
N HIS A 49 -10.94 -9.05 0.31
CA HIS A 49 -11.16 -10.36 0.93
C HIS A 49 -10.82 -10.29 2.43
N PRO A 50 -11.65 -9.63 3.25
CA PRO A 50 -11.37 -9.50 4.68
C PRO A 50 -11.33 -10.86 5.37
N GLN A 51 -10.31 -11.07 6.18
CA GLN A 51 -10.21 -12.22 7.06
C GLN A 51 -11.03 -11.99 8.33
N PRO A 52 -11.36 -13.05 9.09
CA PRO A 52 -12.10 -12.90 10.36
C PRO A 52 -11.45 -11.86 11.28
N GLY A 53 -12.24 -10.87 11.69
CA GLY A 53 -11.79 -9.77 12.54
C GLY A 53 -11.20 -8.56 11.80
N GLU A 54 -11.02 -8.63 10.49
CA GLU A 54 -10.58 -7.50 9.68
C GLU A 54 -11.76 -6.64 9.20
N PRO A 55 -11.61 -5.29 9.15
CA PRO A 55 -12.61 -4.43 8.55
C PRO A 55 -12.61 -4.56 7.02
N GLY A 56 -13.75 -4.23 6.41
CA GLY A 56 -13.88 -4.18 4.95
C GLY A 56 -13.26 -2.93 4.31
N ILE A 57 -12.98 -1.89 5.10
CA ILE A 57 -12.33 -0.66 4.66
C ILE A 57 -11.49 -0.08 5.80
N PHE A 58 -10.33 0.44 5.45
CA PHE A 58 -9.42 1.15 6.35
C PHE A 58 -9.43 2.63 6.00
N LEU A 59 -9.78 3.46 6.99
CA LEU A 59 -9.86 4.91 6.85
C LEU A 59 -8.92 5.56 7.87
N GLY A 60 -8.06 6.43 7.40
CA GLY A 60 -7.23 7.27 8.25
C GLY A 60 -8.00 8.41 8.92
N SER A 61 -7.29 9.42 9.38
CA SER A 61 -7.86 10.60 10.02
C SER A 61 -8.87 11.30 9.12
N ILE A 62 -9.82 11.98 9.77
CA ILE A 62 -10.79 12.84 9.07
C ILE A 62 -10.03 14.02 8.44
N PRO A 63 -10.24 14.32 7.13
CA PRO A 63 -9.48 15.36 6.43
C PRO A 63 -9.60 16.77 7.03
N SER A 64 -10.66 17.05 7.78
CA SER A 64 -10.88 18.33 8.46
C SER A 64 -10.05 18.51 9.74
N GLN A 65 -9.30 17.50 10.15
CA GLN A 65 -8.47 17.51 11.35
C GLN A 65 -6.99 17.27 11.00
N PRO A 66 -6.04 17.67 11.84
CA PRO A 66 -4.65 17.29 11.68
C PRO A 66 -4.51 15.76 11.58
N THR A 67 -3.74 15.29 10.61
CA THR A 67 -3.54 13.86 10.41
C THR A 67 -2.81 13.24 11.59
N SER A 68 -3.46 12.30 12.27
CA SER A 68 -2.90 11.52 13.38
C SER A 68 -2.70 10.05 13.02
N GLU A 69 -3.39 9.57 11.97
CA GLU A 69 -3.21 8.23 11.44
C GLU A 69 -3.50 8.19 9.93
N ASP A 70 -2.87 7.25 9.27
CA ASP A 70 -3.01 6.99 7.85
C ASP A 70 -2.85 5.50 7.56
N TYR A 71 -3.23 5.08 6.37
CA TYR A 71 -3.00 3.73 5.86
C TYR A 71 -2.21 3.79 4.56
N ALA A 72 -1.38 2.77 4.35
CA ALA A 72 -0.57 2.67 3.14
C ALA A 72 -0.52 1.23 2.64
N VAL A 73 -0.26 1.07 1.37
CA VAL A 73 -0.10 -0.20 0.70
C VAL A 73 1.32 -0.31 0.14
N ILE A 74 1.94 -1.46 0.41
CA ILE A 74 3.14 -1.92 -0.28
C ILE A 74 2.70 -3.10 -1.14
N ALA A 75 2.86 -3.01 -2.45
CA ALA A 75 2.49 -4.10 -3.33
C ALA A 75 3.58 -4.36 -4.37
N LEU A 76 3.89 -5.63 -4.56
CA LEU A 76 4.69 -6.13 -5.68
C LEU A 76 3.73 -6.82 -6.63
N VAL A 77 3.56 -6.26 -7.81
CA VAL A 77 2.60 -6.76 -8.80
C VAL A 77 3.29 -7.00 -10.13
N PRO A 78 2.75 -7.90 -10.99
CA PRO A 78 3.24 -8.03 -12.35
C PRO A 78 3.10 -6.72 -13.11
N GLY A 79 4.07 -6.43 -13.97
CA GLY A 79 3.98 -5.31 -14.91
C GLY A 79 3.00 -5.56 -16.05
N ILE A 80 2.91 -4.62 -16.99
CA ILE A 80 2.19 -4.79 -18.25
C ILE A 80 2.80 -5.97 -19.02
N ASP A 81 4.14 -6.07 -19.05
CA ASP A 81 4.86 -7.28 -19.40
C ASP A 81 4.94 -8.16 -18.15
N PRO A 82 4.35 -9.38 -18.14
CA PRO A 82 4.37 -10.26 -16.98
C PRO A 82 5.77 -10.70 -16.52
N ALA A 83 6.80 -10.55 -17.37
CA ALA A 83 8.18 -10.80 -17.01
C ALA A 83 8.80 -9.67 -16.16
N ARG A 84 8.09 -8.57 -15.99
CA ARG A 84 8.51 -7.41 -15.22
C ARG A 84 7.66 -7.23 -13.98
N SER A 85 8.20 -6.51 -13.01
CA SER A 85 7.55 -6.24 -11.73
C SER A 85 7.34 -4.75 -11.51
N VAL A 86 6.29 -4.44 -10.78
CA VAL A 86 6.00 -3.09 -10.31
C VAL A 86 5.90 -3.13 -8.80
N LEU A 87 6.72 -2.34 -8.13
CA LEU A 87 6.60 -2.07 -6.69
C LEU A 87 5.79 -0.80 -6.50
N ILE A 88 4.70 -0.90 -5.76
CA ILE A 88 3.81 0.21 -5.43
C ILE A 88 4.00 0.57 -3.95
N LEU A 89 4.29 1.82 -3.68
CA LEU A 89 4.41 2.41 -2.35
C LEU A 89 3.45 3.59 -2.28
N ALA A 90 2.28 3.39 -1.72
CA ALA A 90 1.19 4.36 -1.78
C ALA A 90 0.43 4.47 -0.47
N GLY A 91 0.17 5.70 -0.02
CA GLY A 91 -0.69 6.00 1.13
C GLY A 91 -1.99 6.67 0.72
N THR A 92 -2.95 6.77 1.66
CA THR A 92 -4.13 7.61 1.44
C THR A 92 -3.77 9.09 1.53
N THR A 93 -2.67 9.42 2.22
CA THR A 93 -2.03 10.74 2.23
C THR A 93 -0.52 10.62 1.96
N THR A 94 0.16 11.77 1.91
CA THR A 94 1.63 11.82 1.78
C THR A 94 2.35 11.16 2.95
N PHE A 95 1.78 11.17 4.16
CA PHE A 95 2.36 10.51 5.33
C PHE A 95 2.40 8.99 5.19
N GLY A 96 1.32 8.39 4.71
CA GLY A 96 1.29 6.96 4.41
C GLY A 96 2.27 6.58 3.30
N THR A 97 2.36 7.39 2.26
CA THR A 97 3.33 7.20 1.18
C THR A 97 4.76 7.25 1.70
N GLN A 98 5.09 8.24 2.52
CA GLN A 98 6.40 8.35 3.18
C GLN A 98 6.70 7.11 4.02
N ALA A 99 5.75 6.71 4.88
CA ALA A 99 5.91 5.55 5.74
C ALA A 99 6.13 4.25 4.96
N ALA A 100 5.41 4.06 3.84
CA ALA A 100 5.62 2.89 2.98
C ALA A 100 7.02 2.86 2.36
N ALA A 101 7.52 4.01 1.89
CA ALA A 101 8.87 4.12 1.35
C ALA A 101 9.93 3.84 2.43
N GLU A 102 9.78 4.44 3.60
CA GLU A 102 10.70 4.20 4.73
C GLU A 102 10.68 2.75 5.19
N TYR A 103 9.50 2.10 5.20
CA TYR A 103 9.32 0.72 5.63
C TYR A 103 10.16 -0.26 4.81
N VAL A 104 10.18 -0.11 3.48
CA VAL A 104 10.97 -0.98 2.60
C VAL A 104 12.46 -0.65 2.59
N CYS A 105 12.84 0.55 3.01
CA CYS A 105 14.23 0.99 3.08
C CYS A 105 14.92 0.66 4.41
N ARG A 106 14.17 0.27 5.45
CA ARG A 106 14.74 -0.10 6.76
C ARG A 106 14.90 -1.59 6.87
N GLN A 107 16.04 -2.02 7.38
CA GLN A 107 16.38 -3.44 7.47
C GLN A 107 15.44 -4.22 8.38
N ASP A 108 15.06 -3.65 9.53
CA ASP A 108 14.18 -4.29 10.52
C ASP A 108 12.76 -4.50 9.99
N SER A 109 12.16 -3.46 9.41
CA SER A 109 10.80 -3.53 8.86
C SER A 109 10.74 -4.39 7.60
N LEU A 110 11.74 -4.30 6.72
CA LEU A 110 11.83 -5.18 5.56
C LEU A 110 11.95 -6.66 6.00
N ALA A 111 12.76 -6.95 7.01
CA ALA A 111 12.89 -8.31 7.55
C ALA A 111 11.56 -8.84 8.10
N GLU A 112 10.75 -8.00 8.75
CA GLU A 112 9.42 -8.38 9.20
C GLU A 112 8.50 -8.72 8.02
N LEU A 113 8.47 -7.89 6.98
CA LEU A 113 7.70 -8.14 5.76
C LEU A 113 8.09 -9.47 5.12
N LEU A 114 9.38 -9.70 4.93
CA LEU A 114 9.90 -10.96 4.35
C LEU A 114 9.49 -12.17 5.19
N ARG A 115 9.61 -12.07 6.52
CA ARG A 115 9.19 -13.14 7.45
C ARG A 115 7.69 -13.43 7.29
N ARG A 116 6.84 -12.41 7.22
CA ARG A 116 5.39 -12.56 7.04
C ARG A 116 5.04 -13.17 5.68
N LEU A 117 5.85 -12.93 4.67
CA LEU A 117 5.73 -13.54 3.34
C LEU A 117 6.36 -14.95 3.27
N GLY A 118 7.09 -15.38 4.30
CA GLY A 118 7.72 -16.69 4.34
C GLY A 118 8.93 -16.82 3.42
N VAL A 119 9.61 -15.71 3.13
CA VAL A 119 10.85 -15.68 2.33
C VAL A 119 12.00 -15.12 3.14
N SER A 120 13.23 -15.56 2.85
CA SER A 120 14.43 -15.10 3.54
C SER A 120 15.23 -14.04 2.77
N LYS A 121 14.95 -13.89 1.50
CA LYS A 121 15.65 -12.94 0.60
C LYS A 121 14.66 -12.18 -0.27
N ALA A 122 14.93 -10.90 -0.51
CA ALA A 122 14.11 -10.09 -1.40
C ALA A 122 14.07 -10.65 -2.83
N ALA A 123 15.13 -11.32 -3.29
CA ALA A 123 15.18 -11.96 -4.60
C ALA A 123 14.15 -13.09 -4.77
N ASP A 124 13.68 -13.68 -3.67
CA ASP A 124 12.68 -14.76 -3.69
C ASP A 124 11.23 -14.25 -3.56
N LEU A 125 11.05 -12.94 -3.53
CA LEU A 125 9.72 -12.31 -3.46
C LEU A 125 8.90 -12.66 -4.69
N LYS A 126 7.68 -13.12 -4.43
CA LYS A 126 6.61 -13.27 -5.42
C LYS A 126 5.59 -12.15 -5.23
N PRO A 127 4.69 -11.93 -6.18
CA PRO A 127 3.66 -10.91 -6.05
C PRO A 127 2.91 -10.99 -4.73
N PHE A 128 2.78 -9.84 -4.08
CA PHE A 128 2.11 -9.71 -2.78
C PHE A 128 1.50 -8.32 -2.63
N GLU A 129 0.62 -8.20 -1.65
CA GLU A 129 0.11 -6.92 -1.17
C GLU A 129 0.17 -6.88 0.35
N ALA A 130 0.62 -5.77 0.89
CA ALA A 130 0.75 -5.54 2.32
C ALA A 130 0.08 -4.22 2.70
N LEU A 131 -0.60 -4.21 3.84
CA LEU A 131 -1.25 -3.03 4.40
C LEU A 131 -0.50 -2.57 5.65
N LEU A 132 -0.20 -1.28 5.69
CA LEU A 132 0.41 -0.60 6.82
C LEU A 132 -0.60 0.33 7.50
N HIS A 133 -0.58 0.35 8.82
CA HIS A 133 -1.17 1.40 9.64
C HIS A 133 -0.07 2.35 10.11
N VAL A 134 -0.29 3.63 9.97
CA VAL A 134 0.71 4.68 10.23
C VAL A 134 0.17 5.65 11.26
N LYS A 135 0.87 5.79 12.38
CA LYS A 135 0.63 6.87 13.34
C LYS A 135 1.47 8.07 12.99
N VAL A 136 0.83 9.22 12.98
CA VAL A 136 1.45 10.50 12.62
C VAL A 136 1.41 11.44 13.83
N ALA A 137 2.53 12.07 14.13
CA ALA A 137 2.63 13.10 15.16
C ALA A 137 3.51 14.24 14.65
N HIS A 138 3.06 15.48 14.91
CA HIS A 138 3.81 16.68 14.48
C HIS A 138 4.19 16.70 12.99
N GLY A 139 3.29 16.17 12.14
CA GLY A 139 3.50 16.17 10.69
C GLY A 139 4.52 15.16 10.18
N VAL A 140 4.86 14.13 10.98
CA VAL A 140 5.75 13.04 10.55
C VAL A 140 5.20 11.68 10.98
N PRO A 141 5.41 10.61 10.18
CA PRO A 141 5.16 9.24 10.62
C PRO A 141 6.05 8.89 11.82
N VAL A 142 5.45 8.37 12.90
CA VAL A 142 6.20 8.02 14.12
C VAL A 142 6.16 6.51 14.40
N ILE A 143 5.07 5.82 14.05
CA ILE A 143 4.93 4.38 14.20
C ILE A 143 4.27 3.84 12.94
N THR A 144 4.84 2.77 12.39
CA THR A 144 4.29 2.07 11.23
C THR A 144 4.18 0.59 11.54
N ASP A 145 2.97 0.06 11.53
CA ASP A 145 2.65 -1.33 11.84
C ASP A 145 2.21 -2.07 10.56
N LEU A 146 2.72 -3.29 10.38
CA LEU A 146 2.28 -4.19 9.32
C LEU A 146 0.98 -4.88 9.76
N VAL A 147 -0.14 -4.43 9.21
CA VAL A 147 -1.49 -4.88 9.60
C VAL A 147 -1.84 -6.21 8.95
N ALA A 148 -1.66 -6.31 7.64
CA ALA A 148 -2.05 -7.48 6.88
C ALA A 148 -1.14 -7.70 5.68
N VAL A 149 -0.99 -8.96 5.29
CA VAL A 149 -0.21 -9.38 4.11
C VAL A 149 -1.01 -10.40 3.33
N ARG A 150 -1.03 -10.26 2.02
CA ARG A 150 -1.64 -11.19 1.08
C ARG A 150 -0.62 -11.59 0.01
N LYS A 151 -0.44 -12.89 -0.19
CA LYS A 151 0.26 -13.40 -1.36
C LYS A 151 -0.72 -13.40 -2.51
N ARG A 152 -0.30 -12.89 -3.66
CA ARG A 152 -1.14 -12.99 -4.87
C ARG A 152 -1.02 -14.42 -5.40
N GLY A 153 -2.16 -15.04 -5.69
CA GLY A 153 -2.19 -16.30 -6.40
C GLY A 153 -1.60 -16.15 -7.80
N ASN A 154 -0.99 -17.22 -8.28
CA ASN A 154 -0.54 -17.31 -9.66
C ASN A 154 -1.73 -17.26 -10.61
#